data_92a43e34390ae2135b0efafd4f92a095
#
_entry.id   92a43e34390ae2135b0efafd4f92a095
#
_cell.length_a   1.000
_cell.length_b   1.000
_cell.length_c   1.000
_cell.angle_alpha   90.00
_cell.angle_beta   90.00
_cell.angle_gamma   90.00
#
_symmetry.space_group_name_H-M   'P 1'
#
loop_
_entity.id
_entity.type
_entity.pdbx_description
1 polymer ?
#
loop_
_entity_poly.entity_id
_entity_poly.type
_entity_poly.pdbx_seq_one_letter_code
_entity_poly.pdbx_strand_id
1 'polypeptide(L)'
;MKRNNLRNVWPYLIFAMICATLGGFLFYKSQNSSADQFVEQGLIYPKTEALTGHTAVTIKEIIPVLEITITKTKNGVVVSENKNTGLVAYLASDGERAFPVVLHDDSNVLKILKERLEAGQLESNPLNVLALASKGKDDLKIAEKVIDRAGADANVKSRFDDSALLDVAEAENRLNIMLFVSFALGAAVLLLLLTALWKYWKNTKFYSTLYDHFPELAQDLDKLVTDSDFHSPELGLYVYKNHLVVIGGNDRIIDVTQIIYTYAVRQTNNSVVTFQVHLHNNQFRRLVVKPRRYQREFTQAMLDRLMVYLQEAYPSMLVGVQHATDYKELKRQARG
;
A
#
# COMPACT_ATOMS: atom_id res chain seq x y z
N MET A 1 13.04 -10.76 -31.73
CA MET A 1 12.26 -10.62 -30.45
C MET A 1 13.02 -11.29 -29.32
N LYS A 2 13.34 -10.61 -28.22
CA LYS A 2 14.11 -11.23 -27.13
C LYS A 2 13.16 -11.82 -26.08
N ARG A 3 13.45 -13.02 -25.58
CA ARG A 3 12.77 -13.59 -24.42
C ARG A 3 12.88 -12.65 -23.24
N ASN A 4 11.76 -12.21 -22.71
CA ASN A 4 11.76 -11.29 -21.58
C ASN A 4 10.93 -11.83 -20.42
N ASN A 5 11.50 -12.74 -19.66
CA ASN A 5 10.86 -13.34 -18.48
C ASN A 5 10.53 -12.29 -17.40
N LEU A 6 11.24 -11.16 -17.41
CA LEU A 6 11.08 -10.09 -16.43
C LEU A 6 10.09 -9.00 -16.86
N ARG A 7 9.54 -9.06 -18.08
CA ARG A 7 8.74 -7.99 -18.69
C ARG A 7 7.65 -7.43 -17.79
N ASN A 8 6.94 -8.25 -17.05
CA ASN A 8 5.84 -7.81 -16.18
C ASN A 8 6.19 -7.94 -14.68
N VAL A 9 7.47 -8.15 -14.36
CA VAL A 9 7.97 -8.36 -12.98
C VAL A 9 8.55 -7.07 -12.41
N TRP A 10 9.23 -6.27 -13.24
CA TRP A 10 9.89 -5.03 -12.84
C TRP A 10 9.03 -4.06 -12.01
N PRO A 11 7.77 -3.77 -12.36
CA PRO A 11 6.97 -2.86 -11.54
C PRO A 11 6.83 -3.33 -10.09
N TYR A 12 6.64 -4.63 -9.88
CA TYR A 12 6.50 -5.21 -8.53
C TYR A 12 7.80 -5.11 -7.73
N LEU A 13 8.95 -5.31 -8.39
CA LEU A 13 10.27 -5.18 -7.75
C LEU A 13 10.55 -3.73 -7.36
N ILE A 14 10.23 -2.76 -8.23
CA ILE A 14 10.40 -1.33 -7.94
C ILE A 14 9.52 -0.92 -6.76
N PHE A 15 8.22 -1.30 -6.77
CA PHE A 15 7.32 -0.99 -5.66
C PHE A 15 7.75 -1.68 -4.36
N ALA A 16 8.21 -2.94 -4.42
CA ALA A 16 8.73 -3.64 -3.26
C ALA A 16 9.95 -2.90 -2.67
N MET A 17 10.85 -2.40 -3.52
CA MET A 17 12.01 -1.62 -3.08
C MET A 17 11.59 -0.32 -2.39
N ILE A 18 10.62 0.42 -2.96
CA ILE A 18 10.10 1.65 -2.35
C ILE A 18 9.47 1.35 -0.99
N CYS A 19 8.60 0.35 -0.90
CA CYS A 19 7.99 -0.06 0.36
C CYS A 19 9.02 -0.51 1.39
N ALA A 20 10.04 -1.27 0.99
CA ALA A 20 11.12 -1.72 1.87
C ALA A 20 11.94 -0.54 2.42
N THR A 21 12.27 0.44 1.58
CA THR A 21 13.01 1.64 1.99
C THR A 21 12.21 2.47 2.98
N LEU A 22 10.94 2.75 2.68
CA LEU A 22 10.06 3.52 3.56
C LEU A 22 9.78 2.77 4.86
N GLY A 23 9.45 1.48 4.80
CA GLY A 23 9.20 0.66 5.97
C GLY A 23 10.42 0.53 6.87
N GLY A 24 11.59 0.30 6.28
CA GLY A 24 12.87 0.24 6.99
C GLY A 24 13.23 1.58 7.67
N PHE A 25 12.99 2.70 7.00
CA PHE A 25 13.19 4.03 7.57
C PHE A 25 12.26 4.28 8.77
N LEU A 26 10.96 3.98 8.64
CA LEU A 26 10.00 4.16 9.73
C LEU A 26 10.30 3.22 10.91
N PHE A 27 10.68 1.98 10.63
CA PHE A 27 11.10 1.02 11.66
C PHE A 27 12.33 1.51 12.39
N TYR A 28 13.40 1.88 11.66
CA TYR A 28 14.61 2.43 12.24
C TYR A 28 14.30 3.64 13.14
N LYS A 29 13.47 4.57 12.63
CA LYS A 29 13.09 5.76 13.39
C LYS A 29 12.30 5.42 14.66
N SER A 30 11.34 4.47 14.59
CA SER A 30 10.56 4.05 15.76
C SER A 30 11.43 3.40 16.84
N GLN A 31 12.44 2.61 16.45
CA GLN A 31 13.36 1.97 17.41
C GLN A 31 14.38 2.93 18.03
N ASN A 32 14.78 3.96 17.30
CA ASN A 32 15.75 4.95 17.74
C ASN A 32 15.11 6.26 18.24
N SER A 33 13.85 6.22 18.68
CA SER A 33 13.12 7.37 19.26
C SER A 33 12.77 7.10 20.72
N SER A 34 13.75 6.62 21.52
CA SER A 34 13.57 6.53 22.98
C SER A 34 13.88 7.86 23.66
N ALA A 35 13.26 8.12 24.82
CA ALA A 35 13.52 9.32 25.58
C ALA A 35 15.01 9.47 25.97
N ASP A 36 15.67 8.37 26.34
CA ASP A 36 17.08 8.39 26.72
C ASP A 36 17.99 8.76 25.54
N GLN A 37 17.71 8.25 24.33
CA GLN A 37 18.45 8.65 23.13
C GLN A 37 18.30 10.13 22.81
N PHE A 38 17.10 10.71 23.02
CA PHE A 38 16.87 12.13 22.85
C PHE A 38 17.64 12.95 23.89
N VAL A 39 17.73 12.46 25.13
CA VAL A 39 18.60 13.07 26.16
C VAL A 39 20.06 13.06 25.74
N GLU A 40 20.58 11.92 25.28
CA GLU A 40 21.95 11.79 24.77
C GLU A 40 22.23 12.72 23.59
N GLN A 41 21.26 12.96 22.72
CA GLN A 41 21.36 13.88 21.59
C GLN A 41 21.19 15.36 22.00
N GLY A 42 20.91 15.65 23.27
CA GLY A 42 20.67 17.00 23.76
C GLY A 42 19.33 17.60 23.30
N LEU A 43 18.39 16.77 22.84
CA LEU A 43 17.03 17.14 22.45
C LEU A 43 16.09 17.11 23.67
N ILE A 44 16.50 17.80 24.72
CA ILE A 44 15.74 17.99 25.97
C ILE A 44 14.92 19.28 25.85
N TYR A 45 13.64 19.23 26.25
CA TYR A 45 12.78 20.42 26.25
C TYR A 45 13.47 21.65 26.86
N PRO A 46 13.44 22.83 26.21
CA PRO A 46 12.57 23.22 25.10
C PRO A 46 13.08 22.90 23.67
N LYS A 47 14.18 22.20 23.52
CA LYS A 47 14.69 21.80 22.19
C LYS A 47 13.89 20.61 21.64
N THR A 48 13.48 20.72 20.39
CA THR A 48 12.71 19.67 19.70
C THR A 48 13.43 19.17 18.46
N GLU A 49 13.16 17.93 18.08
CA GLU A 49 13.60 17.42 16.77
C GLU A 49 12.87 18.16 15.65
N ALA A 50 13.62 18.62 14.65
CA ALA A 50 13.12 19.47 13.57
C ALA A 50 12.01 18.84 12.71
N LEU A 51 12.03 17.53 12.52
CA LEU A 51 11.08 16.83 11.63
C LEU A 51 9.79 16.39 12.32
N THR A 52 9.87 15.99 13.58
CA THR A 52 8.73 15.39 14.29
C THR A 52 8.17 16.26 15.41
N GLY A 53 8.94 17.24 15.88
CA GLY A 53 8.59 18.04 17.04
C GLY A 53 8.75 17.29 18.37
N HIS A 54 9.31 16.08 18.38
CA HIS A 54 9.56 15.32 19.60
C HIS A 54 10.67 15.95 20.44
N THR A 55 10.58 15.77 21.74
CA THR A 55 11.57 16.21 22.74
C THR A 55 11.60 15.21 23.88
N ALA A 56 12.73 15.09 24.56
CA ALA A 56 12.78 14.40 25.83
C ALA A 56 12.40 15.35 26.96
N VAL A 57 11.70 14.83 27.96
CA VAL A 57 11.30 15.54 29.18
C VAL A 57 11.70 14.69 30.37
N THR A 58 12.43 15.29 31.30
CA THR A 58 12.79 14.67 32.59
C THR A 58 11.76 15.00 33.63
N ILE A 59 11.10 14.04 34.22
CA ILE A 59 10.07 14.22 35.26
C ILE A 59 10.62 13.79 36.61
N LYS A 60 10.68 14.71 37.57
CA LYS A 60 11.03 14.48 38.97
C LYS A 60 9.84 14.60 39.90
N GLU A 61 8.83 15.35 39.51
CA GLU A 61 7.58 15.56 40.24
C GLU A 61 6.42 15.58 39.26
N ILE A 62 5.26 15.04 39.67
CA ILE A 62 4.05 15.03 38.88
C ILE A 62 2.80 15.08 39.73
N ILE A 63 1.85 15.95 39.35
CA ILE A 63 0.58 16.16 40.04
C ILE A 63 -0.56 16.08 39.01
N PRO A 64 -1.59 15.25 39.19
CA PRO A 64 -2.76 15.22 38.31
C PRO A 64 -3.59 16.50 38.49
N VAL A 65 -4.04 17.11 37.40
CA VAL A 65 -4.74 18.38 37.45
C VAL A 65 -6.14 18.34 36.83
N LEU A 66 -6.26 17.84 35.60
CA LEU A 66 -7.56 17.81 34.90
C LEU A 66 -7.66 16.70 33.88
N GLU A 67 -8.86 16.13 33.74
CA GLU A 67 -9.21 15.23 32.64
C GLU A 67 -9.51 16.04 31.37
N ILE A 68 -9.03 15.53 30.22
CA ILE A 68 -9.20 16.22 28.93
C ILE A 68 -10.44 15.68 28.23
N THR A 69 -11.34 16.60 27.86
CA THR A 69 -12.53 16.31 27.07
C THR A 69 -12.32 16.71 25.62
N ILE A 70 -12.53 15.79 24.67
CA ILE A 70 -12.50 16.10 23.24
C ILE A 70 -13.90 16.50 22.78
N THR A 71 -14.04 17.73 22.29
CA THR A 71 -15.29 18.27 21.77
C THR A 71 -15.16 18.45 20.26
N LYS A 72 -16.04 17.77 19.48
CA LYS A 72 -16.13 17.99 18.04
C LYS A 72 -17.19 19.04 17.74
N THR A 73 -16.80 20.13 17.09
CA THR A 73 -17.73 21.18 16.63
C THR A 73 -17.83 21.16 15.10
N LYS A 74 -19.07 21.38 14.60
CA LYS A 74 -19.35 21.60 13.18
C LYS A 74 -20.16 22.89 13.05
N ASN A 75 -19.66 23.83 12.25
CA ASN A 75 -20.28 25.16 12.10
C ASN A 75 -20.55 25.91 13.43
N GLY A 76 -19.62 25.80 14.39
CA GLY A 76 -19.78 26.44 15.69
C GLY A 76 -20.72 25.71 16.68
N VAL A 77 -21.34 24.60 16.27
CA VAL A 77 -22.21 23.80 17.12
C VAL A 77 -21.47 22.56 17.57
N VAL A 78 -21.54 22.23 18.87
CA VAL A 78 -20.98 20.98 19.42
C VAL A 78 -21.77 19.81 18.88
N VAL A 79 -21.10 18.95 18.07
CA VAL A 79 -21.72 17.77 17.44
C VAL A 79 -21.50 16.53 18.29
N SER A 80 -20.38 16.45 18.99
CA SER A 80 -20.11 15.39 19.96
C SER A 80 -19.12 15.84 21.00
N GLU A 81 -19.29 15.37 22.22
CA GLU A 81 -18.39 15.58 23.34
C GLU A 81 -17.99 14.19 23.86
N ASN A 82 -16.68 13.91 23.87
CA ASN A 82 -16.14 12.71 24.48
C ASN A 82 -15.43 13.09 25.78
N LYS A 83 -16.06 12.79 26.90
CA LYS A 83 -15.51 13.04 28.25
C LYS A 83 -14.57 11.94 28.71
N ASN A 84 -14.64 10.77 28.10
CA ASN A 84 -13.84 9.60 28.47
C ASN A 84 -12.72 9.37 27.45
N THR A 85 -11.82 10.34 27.33
CA THR A 85 -10.67 10.26 26.41
C THR A 85 -9.53 9.42 26.96
N GLY A 86 -9.52 9.17 28.26
CA GLY A 86 -8.40 8.58 28.98
C GLY A 86 -7.17 9.52 29.05
N LEU A 87 -7.32 10.78 28.61
CA LEU A 87 -6.24 11.75 28.65
C LEU A 87 -6.36 12.62 29.88
N VAL A 88 -5.27 12.72 30.63
CA VAL A 88 -5.17 13.55 31.84
C VAL A 88 -4.00 14.51 31.70
N ALA A 89 -4.25 15.78 32.00
CA ALA A 89 -3.19 16.77 32.07
C ALA A 89 -2.62 16.84 33.50
N TYR A 90 -1.32 16.83 33.55
CA TYR A 90 -0.52 16.87 34.77
C TYR A 90 0.33 18.13 34.81
N LEU A 91 0.58 18.63 36.02
CA LEU A 91 1.69 19.51 36.26
C LEU A 91 2.91 18.66 36.60
N ALA A 92 3.96 18.74 35.77
CA ALA A 92 5.21 18.03 35.98
C ALA A 92 6.36 19.01 36.18
N SER A 93 7.43 18.55 36.83
CA SER A 93 8.62 19.35 37.09
C SER A 93 9.90 18.54 36.88
N ASP A 94 10.94 19.22 36.34
CA ASP A 94 12.30 18.69 36.26
C ASP A 94 13.19 19.13 37.46
N GLY A 95 12.58 19.83 38.42
CA GLY A 95 13.25 20.42 39.56
C GLY A 95 13.65 21.88 39.34
N GLU A 96 13.87 22.33 38.11
CA GLU A 96 14.18 23.72 37.76
C GLU A 96 12.97 24.43 37.14
N ARG A 97 12.21 23.73 36.31
CA ARG A 97 11.02 24.22 35.60
C ARG A 97 9.82 23.35 35.92
N ALA A 98 8.65 23.97 35.84
CA ALA A 98 7.38 23.28 35.86
C ALA A 98 6.70 23.44 34.49
N PHE A 99 6.06 22.42 34.00
CA PHE A 99 5.46 22.40 32.66
C PHE A 99 4.22 21.48 32.59
N PRO A 100 3.28 21.79 31.70
CA PRO A 100 2.08 20.94 31.49
C PRO A 100 2.39 19.73 30.65
N VAL A 101 2.00 18.54 31.12
CA VAL A 101 2.19 17.26 30.44
C VAL A 101 0.86 16.55 30.29
N VAL A 102 0.60 15.95 29.11
CA VAL A 102 -0.56 15.09 28.87
C VAL A 102 -0.11 13.63 28.77
N LEU A 103 -0.77 12.80 29.57
CA LEU A 103 -0.55 11.36 29.62
C LEU A 103 -1.88 10.62 29.43
N HIS A 104 -1.82 9.41 28.89
CA HIS A 104 -2.95 8.50 28.92
C HIS A 104 -3.03 7.79 30.27
N ASP A 105 -4.23 7.63 30.82
CA ASP A 105 -4.46 7.06 32.16
C ASP A 105 -4.02 5.59 32.27
N ASP A 106 -3.97 4.86 31.16
CA ASP A 106 -3.53 3.47 31.06
C ASP A 106 -2.10 3.31 30.52
N SER A 107 -1.38 4.42 30.23
CA SER A 107 -0.02 4.35 29.68
C SER A 107 0.97 3.69 30.64
N ASN A 108 1.94 2.97 30.06
CA ASN A 108 3.03 2.37 30.83
C ASN A 108 3.91 3.43 31.51
N VAL A 109 4.07 4.60 30.87
CA VAL A 109 4.80 5.73 31.44
C VAL A 109 4.15 6.18 32.73
N LEU A 110 2.82 6.36 32.74
CA LEU A 110 2.09 6.77 33.94
C LEU A 110 2.18 5.73 35.06
N LYS A 111 2.16 4.43 34.74
CA LYS A 111 2.35 3.35 35.74
C LYS A 111 3.71 3.47 36.42
N ILE A 112 4.78 3.59 35.60
CA ILE A 112 6.15 3.74 36.13
C ILE A 112 6.28 5.03 36.98
N LEU A 113 5.68 6.14 36.53
CA LEU A 113 5.69 7.39 37.28
C LEU A 113 5.00 7.25 38.64
N LYS A 114 3.83 6.61 38.70
CA LYS A 114 3.09 6.35 39.93
C LYS A 114 3.87 5.42 40.88
N GLU A 115 4.42 4.34 40.36
CA GLU A 115 5.25 3.40 41.15
C GLU A 115 6.45 4.11 41.78
N ARG A 116 7.17 4.94 41.00
CA ARG A 116 8.31 5.72 41.54
C ARG A 116 7.89 6.82 42.52
N LEU A 117 6.74 7.44 42.28
CA LEU A 117 6.19 8.45 43.19
C LEU A 117 5.80 7.83 44.53
N GLU A 118 5.07 6.71 44.54
CA GLU A 118 4.66 5.96 45.73
C GLU A 118 5.87 5.42 46.52
N ALA A 119 6.94 5.04 45.81
CA ALA A 119 8.19 4.63 46.45
C ALA A 119 9.05 5.81 46.95
N GLY A 120 8.65 7.08 46.73
CA GLY A 120 9.45 8.25 47.05
C GLY A 120 10.76 8.35 46.27
N GLN A 121 10.85 7.73 45.12
CA GLN A 121 12.08 7.61 44.34
C GLN A 121 12.13 8.54 43.12
N LEU A 122 11.05 9.24 42.79
CA LEU A 122 10.96 9.98 41.53
C LEU A 122 11.97 11.13 41.47
N GLU A 123 12.25 11.78 42.60
CA GLU A 123 13.25 12.86 42.67
C GLU A 123 14.68 12.34 42.51
N SER A 124 15.03 11.22 43.17
CA SER A 124 16.36 10.60 43.13
C SER A 124 16.61 9.77 41.85
N ASN A 125 15.54 9.23 41.25
CA ASN A 125 15.58 8.42 40.03
C ASN A 125 14.50 8.94 39.06
N PRO A 126 14.74 10.09 38.42
CA PRO A 126 13.78 10.73 37.52
C PRO A 126 13.47 9.85 36.30
N LEU A 127 12.31 10.07 35.70
CA LEU A 127 11.92 9.37 34.47
C LEU A 127 12.06 10.32 33.27
N ASN A 128 12.83 9.88 32.27
CA ASN A 128 12.84 10.51 30.97
C ASN A 128 11.68 9.98 30.14
N VAL A 129 10.87 10.88 29.61
CA VAL A 129 9.74 10.56 28.74
C VAL A 129 9.86 11.29 27.41
N LEU A 130 9.40 10.65 26.34
CA LEU A 130 9.30 11.31 25.05
C LEU A 130 7.98 12.05 24.97
N ALA A 131 8.01 13.30 24.57
CA ALA A 131 6.84 14.15 24.43
C ALA A 131 6.84 14.87 23.06
N LEU A 132 5.66 15.28 22.63
CA LEU A 132 5.48 16.18 21.50
C LEU A 132 5.19 17.58 22.05
N ALA A 133 6.03 18.56 21.71
CA ALA A 133 5.79 19.95 22.12
C ALA A 133 4.73 20.58 21.20
N SER A 134 3.50 20.66 21.67
CA SER A 134 2.39 21.25 20.94
C SER A 134 2.17 22.72 21.35
N LYS A 135 2.04 23.58 20.31
CA LYS A 135 1.80 25.02 20.44
C LYS A 135 0.47 25.46 19.83
N GLY A 136 -0.45 24.52 19.67
CA GLY A 136 -1.80 24.78 19.18
C GLY A 136 -2.57 25.70 20.16
N LYS A 137 -3.47 26.55 19.65
CA LYS A 137 -4.26 27.46 20.50
C LYS A 137 -5.04 26.75 21.60
N ASP A 138 -5.56 25.57 21.32
CA ASP A 138 -6.36 24.81 22.29
C ASP A 138 -5.44 24.09 23.29
N ASP A 139 -4.25 23.67 22.87
CA ASP A 139 -3.25 23.06 23.73
C ASP A 139 -2.67 24.08 24.72
N LEU A 140 -2.40 25.31 24.27
CA LEU A 140 -1.96 26.39 25.14
C LEU A 140 -3.02 26.78 26.19
N LYS A 141 -4.31 26.75 25.83
CA LYS A 141 -5.39 26.96 26.82
C LYS A 141 -5.45 25.83 27.87
N ILE A 142 -5.10 24.59 27.47
CA ILE A 142 -4.97 23.50 28.44
C ILE A 142 -3.78 23.79 29.36
N ALA A 143 -2.65 24.20 28.80
CA ALA A 143 -1.45 24.56 29.58
C ALA A 143 -1.75 25.62 30.62
N GLU A 144 -2.40 26.74 30.26
CA GLU A 144 -2.84 27.80 31.18
C GLU A 144 -3.73 27.23 32.29
N LYS A 145 -4.71 26.39 31.98
CA LYS A 145 -5.62 25.81 32.97
C LYS A 145 -4.91 24.86 33.95
N VAL A 146 -3.83 24.19 33.51
CA VAL A 146 -3.08 23.29 34.38
C VAL A 146 -2.50 24.01 35.59
N ILE A 147 -1.84 25.15 35.38
CA ILE A 147 -1.24 25.89 36.52
C ILE A 147 -2.29 26.50 37.44
N ASP A 148 -3.40 26.98 36.87
CA ASP A 148 -4.48 27.57 37.65
C ASP A 148 -5.16 26.56 38.58
N ARG A 149 -5.38 25.33 38.08
CA ARG A 149 -6.06 24.28 38.84
C ARG A 149 -5.15 23.46 39.75
N ALA A 150 -3.84 23.43 39.48
CA ALA A 150 -2.89 22.70 40.30
C ALA A 150 -2.77 23.23 41.74
N GLY A 151 -3.30 24.41 42.02
CA GLY A 151 -3.13 25.04 43.33
C GLY A 151 -1.67 25.33 43.68
N ALA A 152 -0.82 25.44 42.63
CA ALA A 152 0.61 25.63 42.77
C ALA A 152 0.96 26.88 43.55
N ASP A 153 2.00 26.81 44.39
CA ASP A 153 2.53 27.95 45.15
C ASP A 153 3.20 29.00 44.23
N ALA A 154 3.56 30.12 44.78
CA ALA A 154 4.19 31.22 44.03
C ALA A 154 5.54 30.82 43.42
N ASN A 155 6.26 29.88 44.04
CA ASN A 155 7.55 29.39 43.58
C ASN A 155 7.40 28.51 42.35
N VAL A 156 6.43 27.58 42.34
CA VAL A 156 6.12 26.76 41.18
C VAL A 156 5.58 27.60 40.02
N LYS A 157 4.69 28.59 40.34
CA LYS A 157 4.16 29.53 39.32
C LYS A 157 5.24 30.35 38.63
N SER A 158 6.25 30.79 39.37
CA SER A 158 7.36 31.56 38.79
C SER A 158 8.28 30.77 37.86
N ARG A 159 8.25 29.43 37.92
CA ARG A 159 9.06 28.53 37.11
C ARG A 159 8.23 27.80 36.04
N PHE A 160 6.95 28.13 35.95
CA PHE A 160 6.04 27.47 35.01
C PHE A 160 6.27 27.95 33.59
N ASP A 161 6.44 26.98 32.66
CA ASP A 161 6.59 27.23 31.25
C ASP A 161 5.31 26.76 30.53
N ASP A 162 4.50 27.70 30.07
CA ASP A 162 3.25 27.53 29.33
C ASP A 162 3.44 27.68 27.82
N SER A 163 4.66 27.80 27.35
CA SER A 163 4.98 28.02 25.93
C SER A 163 4.60 26.83 25.01
N ALA A 164 4.39 25.65 25.60
CA ALA A 164 3.93 24.47 24.91
C ALA A 164 3.23 23.48 25.86
N LEU A 165 2.29 22.72 25.35
CA LEU A 165 1.78 21.51 25.99
C LEU A 165 2.65 20.33 25.58
N LEU A 166 3.16 19.59 26.56
CA LEU A 166 4.00 18.41 26.32
C LEU A 166 3.14 17.16 26.26
N ASP A 167 2.82 16.71 25.06
CA ASP A 167 1.92 15.59 24.83
C ASP A 167 2.71 14.28 24.70
N VAL A 168 2.78 13.53 25.79
CA VAL A 168 3.41 12.20 25.85
C VAL A 168 2.51 11.16 25.20
N ALA A 169 1.19 11.27 25.40
CA ALA A 169 0.24 10.33 24.84
C ALA A 169 0.27 10.33 23.29
N GLU A 170 0.33 11.53 22.69
CA GLU A 170 0.44 11.66 21.23
C GLU A 170 1.82 11.20 20.75
N ALA A 171 2.91 11.44 21.49
CA ALA A 171 4.23 10.96 21.14
C ALA A 171 4.28 9.41 21.09
N GLU A 172 3.75 8.73 22.11
CA GLU A 172 3.63 7.27 22.16
C GLU A 172 2.76 6.74 21.00
N ASN A 173 1.62 7.38 20.75
CA ASN A 173 0.71 7.02 19.67
C ASN A 173 1.38 7.12 18.28
N ARG A 174 2.13 8.19 18.03
CA ARG A 174 2.87 8.36 16.77
C ARG A 174 3.94 7.29 16.57
N LEU A 175 4.67 6.91 17.60
CA LEU A 175 5.64 5.82 17.53
C LEU A 175 4.96 4.48 17.23
N ASN A 176 3.86 4.20 17.90
CA ASN A 176 3.07 2.99 17.64
C ASN A 176 2.52 2.94 16.22
N ILE A 177 2.01 4.07 15.70
CA ILE A 177 1.57 4.21 14.31
C ILE A 177 2.74 3.97 13.34
N MET A 178 3.91 4.57 13.58
CA MET A 178 5.10 4.36 12.74
C MET A 178 5.50 2.88 12.70
N LEU A 179 5.48 2.20 13.85
CA LEU A 179 5.78 0.79 13.97
C LEU A 179 4.75 -0.05 13.20
N PHE A 180 3.46 0.20 13.39
CA PHE A 180 2.39 -0.49 12.67
C PHE A 180 2.49 -0.31 11.15
N VAL A 181 2.72 0.92 10.69
CA VAL A 181 2.88 1.22 9.25
C VAL A 181 4.12 0.52 8.69
N SER A 182 5.22 0.45 9.46
CA SER A 182 6.43 -0.27 9.03
C SER A 182 6.17 -1.76 8.82
N PHE A 183 5.43 -2.42 9.72
CA PHE A 183 5.02 -3.82 9.56
C PHE A 183 4.07 -4.03 8.37
N ALA A 184 3.10 -3.12 8.18
CA ALA A 184 2.20 -3.17 7.04
C ALA A 184 2.95 -3.05 5.70
N LEU A 185 3.95 -2.16 5.63
CA LEU A 185 4.83 -2.05 4.47
C LEU A 185 5.69 -3.32 4.26
N GLY A 186 6.19 -3.93 5.34
CA GLY A 186 6.90 -5.21 5.28
C GLY A 186 6.03 -6.33 4.70
N ALA A 187 4.78 -6.44 5.14
CA ALA A 187 3.82 -7.40 4.58
C ALA A 187 3.53 -7.11 3.09
N ALA A 188 3.41 -5.84 2.70
CA ALA A 188 3.24 -5.44 1.30
C ALA A 188 4.45 -5.84 0.44
N VAL A 189 5.68 -5.70 0.95
CA VAL A 189 6.91 -6.16 0.27
C VAL A 189 6.83 -7.65 -0.01
N LEU A 190 6.48 -8.47 0.98
CA LEU A 190 6.36 -9.93 0.81
C LEU A 190 5.33 -10.27 -0.27
N LEU A 191 4.14 -9.66 -0.26
CA LEU A 191 3.10 -9.88 -1.26
C LEU A 191 3.56 -9.49 -2.68
N LEU A 192 4.28 -8.37 -2.81
CA LEU A 192 4.82 -7.92 -4.09
C LEU A 192 5.88 -8.88 -4.62
N LEU A 193 6.79 -9.37 -3.76
CA LEU A 193 7.80 -10.35 -4.14
C LEU A 193 7.19 -11.69 -4.54
N LEU A 194 6.21 -12.20 -3.80
CA LEU A 194 5.48 -13.41 -4.15
C LEU A 194 4.76 -13.28 -5.50
N THR A 195 4.13 -12.12 -5.74
CA THR A 195 3.48 -11.82 -7.03
C THR A 195 4.48 -11.76 -8.17
N ALA A 196 5.65 -11.13 -7.94
CA ALA A 196 6.74 -11.06 -8.90
C ALA A 196 7.27 -12.45 -9.24
N LEU A 197 7.50 -13.29 -8.24
CA LEU A 197 7.98 -14.67 -8.38
C LEU A 197 6.96 -15.53 -9.15
N TRP A 198 5.67 -15.43 -8.79
CA TRP A 198 4.60 -16.14 -9.49
C TRP A 198 4.52 -15.75 -10.97
N LYS A 199 4.62 -14.45 -11.28
CA LYS A 199 4.64 -13.95 -12.67
C LYS A 199 5.89 -14.42 -13.43
N TYR A 200 7.05 -14.38 -12.79
CA TYR A 200 8.29 -14.88 -13.37
C TYR A 200 8.18 -16.36 -13.71
N TRP A 201 7.67 -17.17 -12.79
CA TRP A 201 7.48 -18.60 -12.99
C TRP A 201 6.46 -18.88 -14.09
N LYS A 202 5.34 -18.15 -14.12
CA LYS A 202 4.32 -18.25 -15.18
C LYS A 202 4.90 -17.92 -16.56
N ASN A 203 5.68 -16.86 -16.66
CA ASN A 203 6.32 -16.46 -17.92
C ASN A 203 7.33 -17.54 -18.36
N THR A 204 8.14 -18.05 -17.45
CA THR A 204 9.12 -19.11 -17.75
C THR A 204 8.43 -20.37 -18.23
N LYS A 205 7.34 -20.79 -17.57
CA LYS A 205 6.55 -21.96 -17.98
C LYS A 205 5.94 -21.76 -19.37
N PHE A 206 5.43 -20.57 -19.67
CA PHE A 206 4.90 -20.27 -21.01
C PHE A 206 5.97 -20.43 -22.09
N TYR A 207 7.15 -19.85 -21.90
CA TYR A 207 8.23 -19.98 -22.89
C TYR A 207 8.75 -21.42 -23.00
N SER A 208 8.81 -22.17 -21.90
CA SER A 208 9.11 -23.61 -21.97
C SER A 208 8.10 -24.33 -22.84
N THR A 209 6.80 -24.15 -22.58
CA THR A 209 5.73 -24.74 -23.38
C THR A 209 5.79 -24.31 -24.87
N LEU A 210 6.12 -23.04 -25.12
CA LEU A 210 6.26 -22.54 -26.49
C LEU A 210 7.41 -23.24 -27.23
N TYR A 211 8.54 -23.46 -26.58
CA TYR A 211 9.70 -24.11 -27.16
C TYR A 211 9.53 -25.63 -27.28
N ASP A 212 8.75 -26.24 -26.40
CA ASP A 212 8.38 -27.64 -26.51
C ASP A 212 7.50 -27.90 -27.75
N HIS A 213 6.59 -26.95 -28.08
CA HIS A 213 5.76 -27.03 -29.29
C HIS A 213 6.52 -26.60 -30.56
N PHE A 214 7.40 -25.62 -30.42
CA PHE A 214 8.13 -25.00 -31.54
C PHE A 214 9.59 -24.84 -31.20
N PRO A 215 10.42 -25.91 -31.29
CA PRO A 215 11.83 -25.86 -30.87
C PRO A 215 12.67 -24.83 -31.64
N GLU A 216 12.31 -24.50 -32.86
CA GLU A 216 12.97 -23.50 -33.69
C GLU A 216 12.83 -22.09 -33.11
N LEU A 217 11.80 -21.79 -32.31
CA LEU A 217 11.60 -20.51 -31.65
C LEU A 217 12.52 -20.33 -30.44
N ALA A 218 13.08 -21.41 -29.91
CA ALA A 218 14.05 -21.34 -28.82
C ALA A 218 15.34 -20.64 -29.25
N GLN A 219 15.72 -20.80 -30.52
CA GLN A 219 16.90 -20.20 -31.14
C GLN A 219 16.61 -18.77 -31.63
N ASP A 220 15.45 -18.58 -32.24
CA ASP A 220 15.04 -17.32 -32.84
C ASP A 220 13.53 -17.06 -32.70
N LEU A 221 13.18 -16.20 -31.76
CA LEU A 221 11.81 -15.74 -31.54
C LEU A 221 11.28 -14.80 -32.64
N ASP A 222 12.19 -14.23 -33.46
CA ASP A 222 11.76 -13.33 -34.55
C ASP A 222 11.02 -14.11 -35.66
N LYS A 223 11.20 -15.41 -35.73
CA LYS A 223 10.39 -16.28 -36.59
C LYS A 223 8.89 -16.19 -36.34
N LEU A 224 8.45 -15.85 -35.14
CA LEU A 224 7.05 -15.52 -34.89
C LEU A 224 6.55 -14.30 -35.68
N VAL A 225 7.44 -13.41 -36.13
CA VAL A 225 7.08 -12.27 -36.95
C VAL A 225 7.26 -12.58 -38.43
N THR A 226 8.35 -13.26 -38.79
CA THR A 226 8.72 -13.52 -40.20
C THR A 226 7.94 -14.67 -40.81
N ASP A 227 7.71 -15.75 -40.05
CA ASP A 227 7.20 -17.00 -40.55
C ASP A 227 5.74 -17.28 -40.11
N SER A 228 5.07 -16.34 -39.42
CA SER A 228 3.65 -16.49 -39.07
C SER A 228 2.75 -16.15 -40.26
N ASP A 229 1.69 -16.96 -40.40
CA ASP A 229 0.64 -16.70 -41.40
C ASP A 229 -0.13 -15.40 -41.11
N PHE A 230 -0.26 -15.07 -39.85
CA PHE A 230 -0.76 -13.78 -39.37
C PHE A 230 0.09 -13.27 -38.18
N HIS A 231 0.44 -11.99 -38.18
CA HIS A 231 1.14 -11.40 -37.05
C HIS A 231 0.70 -9.97 -36.74
N SER A 232 0.61 -9.64 -35.46
CA SER A 232 0.47 -8.30 -34.94
C SER A 232 1.34 -8.16 -33.69
N PRO A 233 2.62 -7.76 -33.87
CA PRO A 233 3.56 -7.61 -32.75
C PRO A 233 3.10 -6.60 -31.69
N GLU A 234 2.36 -5.56 -32.12
CA GLU A 234 1.83 -4.51 -31.25
C GLU A 234 0.79 -5.06 -30.27
N LEU A 235 -0.01 -6.04 -30.73
CA LEU A 235 -1.00 -6.72 -29.90
C LEU A 235 -0.44 -7.99 -29.27
N GLY A 236 0.74 -8.46 -29.70
CA GLY A 236 1.34 -9.71 -29.28
C GLY A 236 0.53 -10.92 -29.77
N LEU A 237 -0.10 -10.83 -30.95
CA LEU A 237 -0.91 -11.88 -31.55
C LEU A 237 -0.22 -12.43 -32.80
N TYR A 238 -0.09 -13.75 -32.84
CA TYR A 238 0.55 -14.47 -33.96
C TYR A 238 -0.25 -15.74 -34.28
N VAL A 239 -0.43 -16.04 -35.55
CA VAL A 239 -0.86 -17.37 -35.97
C VAL A 239 0.35 -18.05 -36.62
N TYR A 240 0.87 -19.07 -35.94
CA TYR A 240 2.08 -19.78 -36.33
C TYR A 240 1.84 -21.26 -36.31
N LYS A 241 2.02 -21.91 -37.46
CA LYS A 241 1.81 -23.34 -37.63
C LYS A 241 0.48 -23.84 -37.03
N ASN A 242 -0.61 -23.25 -37.43
CA ASN A 242 -1.97 -23.52 -36.94
C ASN A 242 -2.18 -23.28 -35.45
N HIS A 243 -1.33 -22.50 -34.78
CA HIS A 243 -1.51 -22.12 -33.37
C HIS A 243 -1.61 -20.60 -33.22
N LEU A 244 -2.63 -20.16 -32.48
CA LEU A 244 -2.73 -18.78 -32.03
C LEU A 244 -1.82 -18.61 -30.80
N VAL A 245 -0.73 -17.93 -30.99
CA VAL A 245 0.25 -17.58 -29.95
C VAL A 245 -0.02 -16.15 -29.48
N VAL A 246 -0.27 -16.00 -28.19
CA VAL A 246 -0.53 -14.69 -27.55
C VAL A 246 0.58 -14.39 -26.58
N ILE A 247 1.29 -13.27 -26.78
CA ILE A 247 2.42 -12.84 -25.94
C ILE A 247 2.19 -11.42 -25.42
N GLY A 248 2.31 -11.22 -24.11
CA GLY A 248 2.35 -9.88 -23.53
C GLY A 248 1.23 -9.53 -22.59
N GLY A 249 0.42 -10.47 -22.17
CA GLY A 249 -0.64 -10.23 -21.18
C GLY A 249 -1.14 -11.55 -20.60
N ASN A 250 -1.94 -12.25 -21.34
CA ASN A 250 -2.35 -13.62 -21.06
C ASN A 250 -1.63 -14.55 -22.03
N ASP A 251 -0.33 -14.72 -21.82
CA ASP A 251 0.52 -15.55 -22.68
C ASP A 251 -0.08 -16.95 -22.80
N ARG A 252 -0.41 -17.36 -24.06
CA ARG A 252 -1.10 -18.61 -24.35
C ARG A 252 -0.74 -19.11 -25.75
N ILE A 253 -0.84 -20.42 -25.90
CA ILE A 253 -0.80 -21.12 -27.16
C ILE A 253 -2.13 -21.84 -27.28
N ILE A 254 -2.83 -21.66 -28.39
CA ILE A 254 -4.13 -22.29 -28.67
C ILE A 254 -4.06 -22.87 -30.07
N ASP A 255 -4.31 -24.15 -30.20
CA ASP A 255 -4.47 -24.80 -31.51
C ASP A 255 -5.71 -24.22 -32.20
N VAL A 256 -5.52 -23.56 -33.33
CA VAL A 256 -6.59 -22.89 -34.09
C VAL A 256 -7.60 -23.91 -34.62
N THR A 257 -7.18 -25.15 -34.95
CA THR A 257 -8.06 -26.21 -35.42
C THR A 257 -9.07 -26.67 -34.35
N GLN A 258 -8.78 -26.40 -33.08
CA GLN A 258 -9.68 -26.68 -31.95
C GLN A 258 -10.69 -25.56 -31.68
N ILE A 259 -10.61 -24.44 -32.40
CA ILE A 259 -11.52 -23.30 -32.18
C ILE A 259 -12.81 -23.53 -32.99
N ILE A 260 -13.93 -23.61 -32.30
CA ILE A 260 -15.27 -23.66 -32.91
C ILE A 260 -15.79 -22.26 -33.20
N TYR A 261 -15.66 -21.36 -32.23
CA TYR A 261 -16.25 -20.04 -32.28
C TYR A 261 -15.35 -18.99 -31.63
N THR A 262 -15.20 -17.88 -32.30
CA THR A 262 -14.38 -16.77 -31.78
C THR A 262 -14.97 -15.41 -32.14
N TYR A 263 -14.82 -14.45 -31.24
CA TYR A 263 -15.26 -13.08 -31.46
C TYR A 263 -14.52 -12.09 -30.55
N ALA A 264 -14.46 -10.86 -30.97
CA ALA A 264 -13.89 -9.75 -30.20
C ALA A 264 -15.00 -8.97 -29.50
N VAL A 265 -14.82 -8.68 -28.21
CA VAL A 265 -15.73 -7.82 -27.42
C VAL A 265 -14.96 -6.62 -26.94
N ARG A 266 -15.47 -5.45 -27.28
CA ARG A 266 -14.97 -4.17 -26.76
C ARG A 266 -15.66 -3.85 -25.44
N GLN A 267 -14.91 -3.64 -24.37
CA GLN A 267 -15.44 -3.07 -23.14
C GLN A 267 -15.53 -1.53 -23.30
N THR A 268 -16.74 -1.00 -23.11
CA THR A 268 -17.09 0.42 -23.36
C THR A 268 -16.28 1.41 -22.51
N ASN A 269 -15.86 1.03 -21.32
CA ASN A 269 -15.19 1.91 -20.33
C ASN A 269 -13.66 1.74 -20.23
N ASN A 270 -13.08 0.76 -20.91
CA ASN A 270 -11.64 0.50 -20.86
C ASN A 270 -11.07 0.32 -22.28
N SER A 271 -9.82 0.77 -22.47
CA SER A 271 -9.04 0.54 -23.70
C SER A 271 -8.71 -0.95 -23.92
N VAL A 272 -9.43 -1.85 -23.30
CA VAL A 272 -9.18 -3.28 -23.31
C VAL A 272 -10.16 -3.94 -24.27
N VAL A 273 -9.64 -4.59 -25.31
CA VAL A 273 -10.41 -5.49 -26.18
C VAL A 273 -10.22 -6.90 -25.68
N THR A 274 -11.32 -7.61 -25.53
CA THR A 274 -11.31 -9.01 -25.13
C THR A 274 -11.61 -9.86 -26.35
N PHE A 275 -10.70 -10.74 -26.69
CA PHE A 275 -10.87 -11.77 -27.71
C PHE A 275 -11.35 -13.04 -27.00
N GLN A 276 -12.52 -13.56 -27.40
CA GLN A 276 -13.12 -14.75 -26.80
C GLN A 276 -12.99 -15.93 -27.75
N VAL A 277 -12.55 -17.05 -27.21
CA VAL A 277 -12.30 -18.27 -27.95
C VAL A 277 -13.02 -19.44 -27.30
N HIS A 278 -13.87 -20.15 -28.06
CA HIS A 278 -14.59 -21.34 -27.63
C HIS A 278 -14.00 -22.55 -28.37
N LEU A 279 -13.60 -23.57 -27.62
CA LEU A 279 -12.94 -24.77 -28.13
C LEU A 279 -13.91 -25.95 -28.21
N HIS A 280 -13.58 -26.93 -29.04
CA HIS A 280 -14.34 -28.18 -29.23
C HIS A 280 -14.59 -28.97 -27.93
N ASN A 281 -13.65 -28.90 -26.97
CA ASN A 281 -13.78 -29.57 -25.67
C ASN A 281 -14.67 -28.80 -24.67
N ASN A 282 -15.56 -27.92 -25.13
CA ASN A 282 -16.37 -27.03 -24.34
C ASN A 282 -15.58 -26.05 -23.45
N GLN A 283 -14.29 -25.94 -23.62
CA GLN A 283 -13.48 -24.96 -22.90
C GLN A 283 -13.69 -23.57 -23.50
N PHE A 284 -13.78 -22.60 -22.61
CA PHE A 284 -13.82 -21.19 -22.95
C PHE A 284 -12.52 -20.52 -22.57
N ARG A 285 -11.95 -19.72 -23.45
CA ARG A 285 -10.75 -18.93 -23.19
C ARG A 285 -11.03 -17.45 -23.48
N ARG A 286 -10.73 -16.63 -22.51
CA ARG A 286 -10.79 -15.18 -22.65
C ARG A 286 -9.36 -14.65 -22.78
N LEU A 287 -9.05 -14.08 -23.93
CA LEU A 287 -7.78 -13.46 -24.20
C LEU A 287 -7.94 -11.93 -24.06
N VAL A 288 -7.25 -11.32 -23.13
CA VAL A 288 -7.27 -9.88 -22.94
C VAL A 288 -6.14 -9.28 -23.76
N VAL A 289 -6.51 -8.56 -24.81
CA VAL A 289 -5.57 -7.82 -25.65
C VAL A 289 -5.49 -6.40 -25.11
N LYS A 290 -4.36 -6.05 -24.52
CA LYS A 290 -4.08 -4.69 -24.06
C LYS A 290 -3.25 -3.96 -25.11
N PRO A 291 -3.84 -2.99 -25.84
CA PRO A 291 -3.06 -2.20 -26.78
C PRO A 291 -1.97 -1.43 -26.02
N ARG A 292 -0.77 -1.41 -26.57
CA ARG A 292 0.28 -0.50 -26.12
C ARG A 292 -0.12 0.92 -26.54
N ARG A 293 -0.39 1.78 -25.56
CA ARG A 293 -0.59 3.25 -25.67
C ARG A 293 -1.26 3.80 -26.96
N TYR A 294 -2.48 4.35 -26.80
CA TYR A 294 -3.07 5.38 -27.66
C TYR A 294 -3.73 5.05 -29.02
N GLN A 295 -3.95 3.77 -29.40
CA GLN A 295 -4.54 3.49 -30.72
C GLN A 295 -5.74 2.54 -30.62
N ARG A 296 -6.93 3.08 -30.25
CA ARG A 296 -8.17 2.29 -30.24
C ARG A 296 -8.55 1.77 -31.62
N GLU A 297 -8.44 2.66 -32.61
CA GLU A 297 -8.77 2.34 -34.01
C GLU A 297 -7.81 1.32 -34.60
N PHE A 298 -6.53 1.47 -34.34
CA PHE A 298 -5.52 0.50 -34.77
C PHE A 298 -5.75 -0.90 -34.17
N THR A 299 -6.09 -0.97 -32.88
CA THR A 299 -6.37 -2.25 -32.20
C THR A 299 -7.59 -2.93 -32.81
N GLN A 300 -8.66 -2.18 -33.10
CA GLN A 300 -9.85 -2.71 -33.75
C GLN A 300 -9.53 -3.20 -35.16
N ALA A 301 -8.86 -2.38 -35.97
CA ALA A 301 -8.48 -2.75 -37.33
C ALA A 301 -7.60 -4.02 -37.39
N MET A 302 -6.66 -4.18 -36.43
CA MET A 302 -5.83 -5.38 -36.36
C MET A 302 -6.63 -6.63 -35.94
N LEU A 303 -7.60 -6.48 -35.04
CA LEU A 303 -8.47 -7.57 -34.65
C LEU A 303 -9.44 -7.95 -35.80
N ASP A 304 -9.96 -6.95 -36.51
CA ASP A 304 -10.81 -7.19 -37.67
C ASP A 304 -10.02 -7.95 -38.77
N ARG A 305 -8.76 -7.58 -39.01
CA ARG A 305 -7.86 -8.33 -39.90
C ARG A 305 -7.62 -9.76 -39.44
N LEU A 306 -7.41 -9.98 -38.14
CA LEU A 306 -7.28 -11.33 -37.58
C LEU A 306 -8.56 -12.14 -37.81
N MET A 307 -9.73 -11.54 -37.60
CA MET A 307 -11.03 -12.18 -37.77
C MET A 307 -11.26 -12.61 -39.24
N VAL A 308 -10.94 -11.68 -40.17
CA VAL A 308 -11.02 -11.97 -41.63
C VAL A 308 -10.07 -13.12 -41.98
N TYR A 309 -8.80 -13.04 -41.53
CA TYR A 309 -7.83 -14.10 -41.77
C TYR A 309 -8.35 -15.48 -41.23
N LEU A 310 -8.85 -15.51 -39.96
CA LEU A 310 -9.36 -16.75 -39.39
C LEU A 310 -10.56 -17.31 -40.14
N GLN A 311 -11.44 -16.46 -40.66
CA GLN A 311 -12.60 -16.87 -41.44
C GLN A 311 -12.20 -17.46 -42.81
N GLU A 312 -11.19 -16.86 -43.45
CA GLU A 312 -10.68 -17.33 -44.75
C GLU A 312 -9.85 -18.61 -44.63
N ALA A 313 -8.93 -18.64 -43.66
CA ALA A 313 -8.02 -19.76 -43.47
C ALA A 313 -8.70 -21.01 -42.83
N TYR A 314 -9.77 -20.78 -42.03
CA TYR A 314 -10.47 -21.83 -41.29
C TYR A 314 -11.99 -21.72 -41.50
N PRO A 315 -12.54 -22.11 -42.68
CA PRO A 315 -13.96 -21.90 -43.03
C PRO A 315 -14.96 -22.61 -42.12
N SER A 316 -14.54 -23.64 -41.39
CA SER A 316 -15.38 -24.36 -40.42
C SER A 316 -15.53 -23.62 -39.09
N MET A 317 -14.72 -22.59 -38.85
CA MET A 317 -14.76 -21.80 -37.62
C MET A 317 -15.84 -20.71 -37.73
N LEU A 318 -16.67 -20.58 -36.68
CA LEU A 318 -17.60 -19.47 -36.57
C LEU A 318 -16.85 -18.22 -36.08
N VAL A 319 -16.83 -17.18 -36.88
CA VAL A 319 -16.06 -15.95 -36.58
C VAL A 319 -16.98 -14.74 -36.53
N GLY A 320 -16.96 -14.04 -35.40
CA GLY A 320 -17.74 -12.80 -35.19
C GLY A 320 -19.02 -12.99 -34.39
N VAL A 321 -19.49 -11.86 -33.82
CA VAL A 321 -20.65 -11.81 -32.91
C VAL A 321 -21.95 -12.25 -33.58
N GLN A 322 -22.04 -12.09 -34.93
CA GLN A 322 -23.19 -12.48 -35.72
C GLN A 322 -23.48 -13.99 -35.64
N HIS A 323 -22.46 -14.82 -35.42
CA HIS A 323 -22.60 -16.27 -35.32
C HIS A 323 -22.89 -16.79 -33.89
N ALA A 324 -23.28 -15.91 -32.98
CA ALA A 324 -23.58 -16.32 -31.61
C ALA A 324 -24.76 -17.28 -31.49
N THR A 325 -25.75 -17.16 -32.40
CA THR A 325 -26.89 -18.05 -32.46
C THR A 325 -26.50 -19.43 -33.01
N ASP A 326 -25.77 -19.47 -34.13
CA ASP A 326 -25.28 -20.68 -34.75
C ASP A 326 -24.41 -21.49 -33.76
N TYR A 327 -23.56 -20.83 -33.02
CA TYR A 327 -22.76 -21.46 -31.95
C TYR A 327 -23.64 -22.10 -30.85
N LYS A 328 -24.71 -21.40 -30.41
CA LYS A 328 -25.65 -21.94 -29.40
C LYS A 328 -26.36 -23.22 -29.92
N GLU A 329 -26.72 -23.23 -31.19
CA GLU A 329 -27.34 -24.38 -31.82
C GLU A 329 -26.38 -25.58 -31.92
N LEU A 330 -25.15 -25.35 -32.39
CA LEU A 330 -24.09 -26.38 -32.43
C LEU A 330 -23.85 -26.96 -31.01
N LYS A 331 -23.80 -26.09 -30.00
CA LYS A 331 -23.61 -26.55 -28.63
C LYS A 331 -24.79 -27.36 -28.09
N ARG A 332 -26.00 -27.07 -28.54
CA ARG A 332 -27.21 -27.80 -28.15
C ARG A 332 -27.24 -29.18 -28.81
N GLN A 333 -26.87 -29.25 -30.11
CA GLN A 333 -26.75 -30.52 -30.85
C GLN A 333 -25.66 -31.44 -30.29
N ALA A 334 -24.54 -30.90 -29.81
CA ALA A 334 -23.46 -31.66 -29.20
C ALA A 334 -23.77 -32.18 -27.76
N ARG A 335 -24.90 -31.79 -27.18
CA ARG A 335 -25.35 -32.21 -25.83
C ARG A 335 -26.50 -33.21 -25.85
N GLY A 336 -27.18 -33.35 -26.98
CA GLY A 336 -28.23 -34.37 -27.21
C GLY A 336 -27.66 -35.60 -27.82
#